data_047592a2e395f93179a4878d42711ba0
#
_entry.id   047592a2e395f93179a4878d42711ba0
#
_cell.length_a   1.000
_cell.length_b   1.000
_cell.length_c   1.000
_cell.angle_alpha   90.00
_cell.angle_beta   90.00
_cell.angle_gamma   90.00
#
_symmetry.space_group_name_H-M   'P 1'
#
loop_
_entity.id
_entity.type
_entity.pdbx_description
1 polymer ?
#
loop_
_entity_poly.entity_id
_entity_poly.type
_entity_poly.pdbx_seq_one_letter_code
_entity_poly.pdbx_strand_id
1 'polypeptide(L)'
;GIDVQIHRKANYERMLKRMVPEDEYNEILASADMQERFFEQWVLREAYIKWTGEGLSRDLRTISMNEGSSMLLDMEDGYSGAVWAMNPMEICWKFEDIILLG
;
A
#
# COMPACT_ATOMS: atom_id res chain seq x y z
N GLY A 1 -0.71 -9.65 5.10
CA GLY A 1 -1.20 -8.39 5.64
C GLY A 1 -2.21 -7.70 4.73
N ILE A 2 -3.13 -7.05 5.36
CA ILE A 2 -4.17 -6.27 4.68
C ILE A 2 -4.17 -4.87 5.27
N ASP A 3 -4.28 -3.86 4.41
CA ASP A 3 -4.46 -2.47 4.85
C ASP A 3 -5.54 -1.79 4.03
N VAL A 4 -6.37 -0.98 4.70
CA VAL A 4 -7.38 -0.13 4.07
C VAL A 4 -7.25 1.26 4.66
N GLN A 5 -7.23 2.27 3.82
CA GLN A 5 -7.02 3.66 4.23
C GLN A 5 -8.05 4.57 3.56
N ILE A 6 -8.67 5.43 4.36
CA ILE A 6 -9.49 6.53 3.82
C ILE A 6 -8.57 7.64 3.32
N HIS A 7 -8.89 8.20 2.16
CA HIS A 7 -8.16 9.35 1.63
C HIS A 7 -8.46 10.58 2.48
N ARG A 8 -7.43 11.32 2.82
CA ARG A 8 -7.55 12.55 3.62
C ARG A 8 -6.48 13.54 3.21
N LYS A 9 -6.68 14.80 3.56
CA LYS A 9 -5.66 15.81 3.35
C LYS A 9 -4.45 15.52 4.22
N ALA A 10 -3.28 15.55 3.61
CA ALA A 10 -2.00 15.32 4.29
C ALA A 10 -0.90 16.07 3.53
N ASN A 11 0.26 16.20 4.16
CA ASN A 11 1.44 16.69 3.45
C ASN A 11 2.04 15.54 2.64
N TYR A 12 1.46 15.29 1.48
CA TYR A 12 1.85 14.16 0.62
C TYR A 12 3.30 14.22 0.19
N GLU A 13 3.80 15.40 -0.15
CA GLU A 13 5.18 15.58 -0.58
C GLU A 13 6.16 15.13 0.50
N ARG A 14 5.96 15.58 1.73
CA ARG A 14 6.81 15.22 2.86
C ARG A 14 6.73 13.73 3.20
N MET A 15 5.53 13.19 3.23
CA MET A 15 5.31 11.79 3.55
C MET A 15 5.86 10.88 2.46
N LEU A 16 5.65 11.24 1.20
CA LEU A 16 6.11 10.47 0.06
C LEU A 16 7.64 10.34 0.02
N LYS A 17 8.35 11.38 0.40
CA LYS A 17 9.82 11.37 0.50
C LYS A 17 10.34 10.27 1.42
N ARG A 18 9.60 9.95 2.47
CA ARG A 18 9.96 8.92 3.45
C ARG A 18 9.48 7.53 3.06
N MET A 19 8.68 7.43 2.02
CA MET A 19 7.94 6.23 1.70
C MET A 19 8.47 5.52 0.46
N VAL A 20 8.90 6.25 -0.55
CA VAL A 20 9.33 5.70 -1.83
C VAL A 20 10.71 6.22 -2.24
N PRO A 21 11.44 5.49 -3.11
CA PRO A 21 12.69 5.98 -3.69
C PRO A 21 12.50 7.27 -4.50
N GLU A 22 13.58 7.98 -4.73
CA GLU A 22 13.56 9.31 -5.35
C GLU A 22 12.92 9.33 -6.75
N ASP A 23 13.19 8.33 -7.57
CA ASP A 23 12.61 8.24 -8.91
C ASP A 23 11.09 8.08 -8.87
N GLU A 24 10.57 7.24 -8.00
CA GLU A 24 9.14 7.08 -7.79
C GLU A 24 8.51 8.35 -7.18
N TYR A 25 9.22 9.00 -6.27
CA TYR A 25 8.79 10.25 -5.68
C TYR A 25 8.52 11.31 -6.75
N ASN A 26 9.46 11.53 -7.64
CA ASN A 26 9.33 12.50 -8.72
C ASN A 26 8.19 12.15 -9.67
N GLU A 27 8.04 10.88 -10.01
CA GLU A 27 6.98 10.39 -10.88
C GLU A 27 5.60 10.62 -10.29
N ILE A 28 5.42 10.30 -9.02
CA ILE A 28 4.13 10.45 -8.34
C ILE A 28 3.75 11.91 -8.18
N LEU A 29 4.70 12.78 -7.79
CA LEU A 29 4.45 14.21 -7.66
C LEU A 29 4.02 14.86 -8.98
N ALA A 30 4.55 14.40 -10.10
CA ALA A 30 4.20 14.91 -11.42
C ALA A 30 2.87 14.35 -11.95
N SER A 31 2.29 13.38 -11.26
CA SER A 31 1.08 12.68 -11.69
C SER A 31 -0.17 13.53 -11.45
N ALA A 32 -1.13 13.46 -12.38
CA ALA A 32 -2.42 14.14 -12.24
C ALA A 32 -3.28 13.52 -11.12
N ASP A 33 -3.06 12.24 -10.80
CA ASP A 33 -3.76 11.49 -9.77
C ASP A 33 -2.86 11.21 -8.55
N MET A 34 -2.10 12.22 -8.15
CA MET A 34 -1.09 12.12 -7.08
C MET A 34 -1.66 11.56 -5.77
N GLN A 35 -2.83 12.04 -5.33
CA GLN A 35 -3.44 11.57 -4.09
C GLN A 35 -3.73 10.08 -4.13
N GLU A 36 -4.34 9.61 -5.20
CA GLU A 36 -4.67 8.20 -5.37
C GLU A 36 -3.40 7.33 -5.38
N ARG A 37 -2.40 7.74 -6.15
CA ARG A 37 -1.13 7.03 -6.25
C ARG A 37 -0.37 7.02 -4.92
N PHE A 38 -0.43 8.14 -4.18
CA PHE A 38 0.15 8.20 -2.84
C PHE A 38 -0.46 7.13 -1.92
N PHE A 39 -1.80 7.05 -1.85
CA PHE A 39 -2.46 6.10 -0.98
C PHE A 39 -2.30 4.65 -1.44
N GLU A 40 -2.19 4.39 -2.72
CA GLU A 40 -1.84 3.07 -3.25
C GLU A 40 -0.49 2.59 -2.70
N GLN A 41 0.52 3.44 -2.77
CA GLN A 41 1.85 3.12 -2.25
C GLN A 41 1.85 2.99 -0.72
N TRP A 42 1.06 3.81 -0.04
CA TRP A 42 0.91 3.75 1.40
C TRP A 42 0.32 2.41 1.84
N VAL A 43 -0.82 2.01 1.27
CA VAL A 43 -1.49 0.76 1.68
C VAL A 43 -0.69 -0.49 1.32
N LEU A 44 0.02 -0.48 0.21
CA LEU A 44 0.92 -1.59 -0.16
C LEU A 44 2.01 -1.80 0.89
N ARG A 45 2.64 -0.72 1.33
CA ARG A 45 3.70 -0.78 2.34
C ARG A 45 3.16 -1.12 3.73
N GLU A 46 2.02 -0.57 4.10
CA GLU A 46 1.38 -0.90 5.37
C GLU A 46 0.94 -2.38 5.41
N ALA A 47 0.41 -2.91 4.32
CA ALA A 47 0.07 -4.32 4.22
C ALA A 47 1.31 -5.22 4.41
N TYR A 48 2.43 -4.83 3.80
CA TYR A 48 3.71 -5.53 3.98
C TYR A 48 4.16 -5.50 5.45
N ILE A 49 4.15 -4.33 6.08
CA ILE A 49 4.56 -4.15 7.47
C ILE A 49 3.69 -4.96 8.42
N LYS A 50 2.39 -4.99 8.19
CA LYS A 50 1.46 -5.79 8.99
C LYS A 50 1.75 -7.28 8.87
N TRP A 51 2.19 -7.72 7.69
CA TRP A 51 2.58 -9.10 7.49
C TRP A 51 3.89 -9.44 8.21
N THR A 52 4.91 -8.58 8.10
CA THR A 52 6.23 -8.81 8.73
C THR A 52 6.23 -8.56 10.24
N GLY A 53 5.34 -7.68 10.73
CA GLY A 53 5.33 -7.26 12.13
C GLY A 53 6.42 -6.26 12.49
N GLU A 54 7.13 -5.69 11.51
CA GLU A 54 8.25 -4.77 11.77
C GLU A 54 7.82 -3.42 12.35
N GLY A 55 6.58 -2.99 12.09
CA GLY A 55 6.07 -1.74 12.61
C GLY A 55 6.81 -0.51 12.04
N LEU A 56 6.82 0.57 12.83
CA LEU A 56 7.39 1.86 12.41
C LEU A 56 8.92 1.88 12.34
N SER A 57 9.59 0.83 12.76
CA SER A 57 11.06 0.74 12.73
C SER A 57 11.60 0.55 11.30
N ARG A 58 10.75 0.11 10.38
CA ARG A 58 11.17 -0.14 9.01
C ARG A 58 11.20 1.14 8.19
N ASP A 59 12.31 1.41 7.52
CA ASP A 59 12.37 2.46 6.49
C ASP A 59 11.57 1.99 5.27
N LEU A 60 10.45 2.64 5.00
CA LEU A 60 9.52 2.26 3.95
C LEU A 60 10.15 2.26 2.55
N ARG A 61 11.17 3.11 2.34
CA ARG A 61 11.89 3.19 1.06
C ARG A 61 12.69 1.94 0.74
N THR A 62 12.99 1.13 1.74
CA THR A 62 13.77 -0.11 1.59
C THR A 62 12.91 -1.34 1.28
N ILE A 63 11.59 -1.18 1.30
CA ILE A 63 10.69 -2.28 0.98
C ILE A 63 10.64 -2.49 -0.53
N SER A 64 10.99 -3.69 -0.98
CA SER A 64 10.88 -4.08 -2.38
C SER A 64 9.47 -4.58 -2.67
N MET A 65 8.74 -3.88 -3.54
CA MET A 65 7.42 -4.32 -3.98
C MET A 65 7.48 -5.50 -4.96
N ASN A 66 8.69 -5.91 -5.35
CA ASN A 66 8.92 -7.05 -6.24
C ASN A 66 9.01 -8.39 -5.48
N GLU A 67 9.18 -8.34 -4.16
CA GLU A 67 9.20 -9.54 -3.32
C GLU A 67 7.77 -9.92 -2.93
N GLY A 68 7.50 -11.24 -2.87
CA GLY A 68 6.18 -11.73 -2.52
C GLY A 68 5.11 -11.38 -3.55
N SER A 69 3.89 -11.33 -3.11
CA SER A 69 2.73 -11.00 -3.94
C SER A 69 1.90 -9.92 -3.28
N SER A 70 1.53 -8.91 -4.05
CA SER A 70 0.67 -7.84 -3.57
C SER A 70 -0.47 -7.60 -4.55
N MET A 71 -1.60 -7.12 -4.04
CA MET A 71 -2.75 -6.77 -4.85
C MET A 71 -3.43 -5.55 -4.26
N LEU A 72 -3.67 -4.54 -5.11
CA LEU A 72 -4.54 -3.43 -4.76
C LEU A 72 -5.98 -3.89 -4.82
N LEU A 73 -6.76 -3.51 -3.82
CA LEU A 73 -8.17 -3.85 -3.75
C LEU A 73 -8.99 -2.80 -4.48
N ASP A 74 -10.06 -3.26 -5.15
CA ASP A 74 -11.03 -2.36 -5.77
C ASP A 74 -11.94 -1.81 -4.67
N MET A 75 -11.74 -0.53 -4.36
CA MET A 75 -12.42 0.15 -3.26
C MET A 75 -13.30 1.27 -3.80
N GLU A 76 -14.26 1.71 -2.98
CA GLU A 76 -15.07 2.89 -3.26
C GLU A 76 -14.19 4.15 -3.37
N ASP A 77 -14.68 5.16 -4.07
CA ASP A 77 -14.01 6.45 -4.16
C ASP A 77 -13.69 7.00 -2.77
N GLY A 78 -12.47 7.49 -2.59
CA GLY A 78 -12.01 8.00 -1.31
C GLY A 78 -11.37 6.97 -0.39
N TYR A 79 -11.23 5.73 -0.86
CA TYR A 79 -10.56 4.66 -0.11
C TYR A 79 -9.51 3.97 -0.97
N SER A 80 -8.46 3.48 -0.33
CA SER A 80 -7.49 2.58 -0.95
C SER A 80 -7.25 1.38 -0.05
N GLY A 81 -7.01 0.24 -0.65
CA GLY A 81 -6.74 -0.98 0.10
C GLY A 81 -5.73 -1.87 -0.63
N ALA A 82 -5.00 -2.68 0.12
CA ALA A 82 -4.03 -3.62 -0.43
C ALA A 82 -3.92 -4.87 0.42
N VAL A 83 -3.52 -5.95 -0.23
CA VAL A 83 -3.16 -7.22 0.41
C VAL A 83 -1.72 -7.54 0.04
N TRP A 84 -0.96 -8.03 1.00
CA TRP A 84 0.40 -8.52 0.75
C TRP A 84 0.57 -9.91 1.38
N ALA A 85 1.16 -10.83 0.63
CA ALA A 85 1.45 -12.18 1.08
C ALA A 85 2.68 -12.73 0.35
N MET A 86 3.27 -13.81 0.87
CA MET A 86 4.44 -14.43 0.25
C MET A 86 4.11 -15.10 -1.08
N ASN A 87 2.91 -15.64 -1.23
CA ASN A 87 2.50 -16.30 -2.47
C ASN A 87 1.06 -15.91 -2.87
N PRO A 88 0.72 -16.02 -4.15
CA PRO A 88 -0.60 -15.64 -4.65
C PRO A 88 -1.76 -16.44 -4.05
N MET A 89 -1.53 -17.66 -3.63
CA MET A 89 -2.57 -18.50 -3.01
C MET A 89 -3.07 -17.90 -1.71
N GLU A 90 -2.17 -17.36 -0.89
CA GLU A 90 -2.55 -16.68 0.35
C GLU A 90 -3.41 -15.46 0.10
N ILE A 91 -3.12 -14.70 -0.97
CA ILE A 91 -3.94 -13.54 -1.35
C ILE A 91 -5.36 -13.97 -1.71
N CYS A 92 -5.50 -15.02 -2.50
CA CYS A 92 -6.82 -15.56 -2.86
C CYS A 92 -7.62 -15.99 -1.64
N TRP A 93 -7.00 -16.68 -0.70
CA TRP A 93 -7.64 -17.11 0.54
C TRP A 93 -8.14 -15.94 1.37
N LYS A 94 -7.31 -14.93 1.57
CA LYS A 94 -7.66 -13.73 2.34
C LYS A 94 -8.79 -12.95 1.65
N PHE A 95 -8.78 -12.87 0.34
CA PHE A 95 -9.82 -12.20 -0.42
C PHE A 95 -11.17 -12.91 -0.27
N GLU A 96 -11.19 -14.25 -0.34
CA GLU A 96 -12.39 -15.04 -0.10
C GLU A 96 -12.93 -14.85 1.32
N ASP A 97 -12.06 -14.84 2.32
CA ASP A 97 -12.42 -14.59 3.71
C ASP A 97 -13.09 -13.23 3.89
N ILE A 98 -12.57 -12.18 3.25
CA ILE A 98 -13.15 -10.85 3.29
C ILE A 98 -14.54 -10.84 2.68
N ILE A 99 -14.74 -11.51 1.55
CA ILE A 99 -16.03 -11.62 0.88
C ILE A 99 -17.03 -12.37 1.74
N LEU A 100 -16.61 -13.47 2.37
CA LEU A 100 -17.47 -14.29 3.22
C LEU A 100 -17.87 -13.58 4.52
N LEU A 101 -17.00 -12.73 5.05
CA LEU A 101 -17.26 -11.95 6.26
C LEU A 101 -18.08 -10.68 5.99
N GLY A 102 -18.06 -10.23 4.75
CA GLY A 102 -18.81 -9.04 4.33
C GLY A 102 -20.24 -9.37 4.05
#